data_0253b3921ee5eccae70899e9ad9c2b2a
#
_entry.id   0253b3921ee5eccae70899e9ad9c2b2a
#
_cell.length_a   1.000
_cell.length_b   1.000
_cell.length_c   1.000
_cell.angle_alpha   90.00
_cell.angle_beta   90.00
_cell.angle_gamma   90.00
#
_symmetry.space_group_name_H-M   'P 1'
#
loop_
_entity.id
_entity.type
_entity.pdbx_description
1 polymer ?
#
loop_
_entity_poly.entity_id
_entity_poly.type
_entity_poly.pdbx_seq_one_letter_code
_entity_poly.pdbx_strand_id
1 'polypeptide(L)'
;MRDVALLGTRLVVGSYLAVHGAQKLFGAFGAPGLDKAGSGFHRIGLRPGKHMAAAAGITELGGGFLTAAGIADPAGPLAIMGAMTVAATTHRAKGPLNARGGFELPLTNLATAATLAAIGPGKFRIGPSLPRPLALAATVGGGLLAAGLVARMLTAAPVAPASPASPAEPANSIGQAESAGQPSTQAATPR
;
A
#
# COMPACT_ATOMS: atom_id res chain seq x y z
N MET A 1 -1.62 4.60 35.30
CA MET A 1 -0.62 4.95 34.25
C MET A 1 -0.61 3.94 33.09
N ARG A 2 -0.55 2.63 33.34
CA ARG A 2 -0.54 1.59 32.29
C ARG A 2 -1.69 1.73 31.28
N ASP A 3 -2.94 1.83 31.74
CA ASP A 3 -4.12 1.88 30.86
C ASP A 3 -4.15 3.18 30.00
N VAL A 4 -3.65 4.29 30.51
CA VAL A 4 -3.52 5.55 29.76
C VAL A 4 -2.45 5.41 28.66
N ALA A 5 -1.31 4.80 28.98
CA ALA A 5 -0.26 4.52 27.99
C ALA A 5 -0.76 3.59 26.87
N LEU A 6 -1.50 2.53 27.23
CA LEU A 6 -2.12 1.62 26.25
C LEU A 6 -3.13 2.35 25.36
N LEU A 7 -3.99 3.20 25.94
CA LEU A 7 -4.92 4.03 25.18
C LEU A 7 -4.17 4.93 24.19
N GLY A 8 -3.16 5.66 24.66
CA GLY A 8 -2.35 6.56 23.82
C GLY A 8 -1.69 5.80 22.66
N THR A 9 -1.04 4.67 22.94
CA THR A 9 -0.39 3.84 21.91
C THR A 9 -1.41 3.32 20.88
N ARG A 10 -2.56 2.82 21.33
CA ARG A 10 -3.62 2.34 20.44
C ARG A 10 -4.18 3.45 19.56
N LEU A 11 -4.45 4.62 20.13
CA LEU A 11 -4.97 5.77 19.37
C LEU A 11 -3.98 6.22 18.32
N VAL A 12 -2.70 6.35 18.66
CA VAL A 12 -1.68 6.79 17.69
C VAL A 12 -1.52 5.75 16.58
N VAL A 13 -1.15 4.51 16.92
CA VAL A 13 -0.85 3.48 15.90
C VAL A 13 -2.10 3.07 15.13
N GLY A 14 -3.22 2.89 15.82
CA GLY A 14 -4.47 2.49 15.19
C GLY A 14 -5.02 3.56 14.23
N SER A 15 -5.01 4.84 14.65
CA SER A 15 -5.54 5.91 13.80
C SER A 15 -4.71 6.13 12.55
N TYR A 16 -3.37 6.20 12.66
CA TYR A 16 -2.59 6.45 11.46
C TYR A 16 -2.58 5.26 10.50
N LEU A 17 -2.64 4.01 10.99
CA LEU A 17 -2.81 2.84 10.11
C LEU A 17 -4.19 2.83 9.46
N ALA A 18 -5.25 3.21 10.18
CA ALA A 18 -6.56 3.40 9.56
C ALA A 18 -6.53 4.46 8.45
N VAL A 19 -5.81 5.57 8.65
CA VAL A 19 -5.58 6.58 7.60
C VAL A 19 -4.84 5.98 6.41
N HIS A 20 -3.78 5.21 6.61
CA HIS A 20 -3.06 4.54 5.51
C HIS A 20 -3.93 3.56 4.74
N GLY A 21 -4.82 2.83 5.41
CA GLY A 21 -5.82 1.99 4.78
C GLY A 21 -6.81 2.80 3.94
N ALA A 22 -7.35 3.90 4.49
CA ALA A 22 -8.25 4.81 3.79
C ALA A 22 -7.59 5.47 2.56
N GLN A 23 -6.32 5.82 2.66
CA GLN A 23 -5.53 6.34 1.54
C GLN A 23 -5.43 5.34 0.38
N LYS A 24 -5.19 4.05 0.69
CA LYS A 24 -5.12 3.00 -0.33
C LYS A 24 -6.47 2.73 -0.98
N LEU A 25 -7.55 2.69 -0.18
CA LEU A 25 -8.88 2.32 -0.67
C LEU A 25 -9.59 3.45 -1.40
N PHE A 26 -9.57 4.65 -0.83
CA PHE A 26 -10.44 5.75 -1.21
C PHE A 26 -9.69 6.98 -1.71
N GLY A 27 -8.35 6.98 -1.63
CA GLY A 27 -7.57 8.19 -1.95
C GLY A 27 -7.72 9.30 -0.91
N ALA A 28 -8.07 8.96 0.34
CA ALA A 28 -8.25 9.93 1.40
C ALA A 28 -7.01 10.83 1.58
N PHE A 29 -7.23 12.08 1.98
CA PHE A 29 -6.16 13.08 2.21
C PHE A 29 -5.25 13.33 0.99
N GLY A 30 -5.81 13.30 -0.22
CA GLY A 30 -5.07 13.55 -1.46
C GLY A 30 -4.18 12.40 -1.93
N ALA A 31 -4.32 11.22 -1.34
CA ALA A 31 -3.60 10.03 -1.78
C ALA A 31 -4.16 9.49 -3.12
N PRO A 32 -3.36 8.75 -3.88
CA PRO A 32 -3.72 8.35 -5.25
C PRO A 32 -4.79 7.27 -5.37
N GLY A 33 -5.25 6.68 -4.26
CA GLY A 33 -6.31 5.68 -4.22
C GLY A 33 -5.92 4.29 -4.74
N LEU A 34 -6.96 3.44 -4.90
CA LEU A 34 -6.79 2.00 -5.11
C LEU A 34 -6.09 1.64 -6.43
N ASP A 35 -6.34 2.37 -7.50
CA ASP A 35 -5.78 2.02 -8.82
C ASP A 35 -4.26 2.21 -8.85
N LYS A 36 -3.77 3.33 -8.31
CA LYS A 36 -2.33 3.60 -8.23
C LYS A 36 -1.65 2.74 -7.17
N ALA A 37 -2.31 2.50 -6.03
CA ALA A 37 -1.85 1.54 -5.04
C ALA A 37 -1.71 0.15 -5.67
N GLY A 38 -2.73 -0.32 -6.41
CA GLY A 38 -2.72 -1.60 -7.12
C GLY A 38 -1.58 -1.72 -8.13
N SER A 39 -1.32 -0.68 -8.90
CA SER A 39 -0.17 -0.63 -9.81
C SER A 39 1.16 -0.75 -9.05
N GLY A 40 1.27 -0.11 -7.88
CA GLY A 40 2.43 -0.25 -6.99
C GLY A 40 2.62 -1.69 -6.50
N PHE A 41 1.56 -2.30 -6.00
CA PHE A 41 1.57 -3.69 -5.53
C PHE A 41 1.94 -4.67 -6.64
N HIS A 42 1.42 -4.46 -7.86
CA HIS A 42 1.78 -5.28 -9.01
C HIS A 42 3.28 -5.24 -9.30
N ARG A 43 3.91 -4.05 -9.29
CA ARG A 43 5.35 -3.86 -9.54
C ARG A 43 6.24 -4.57 -8.52
N ILE A 44 5.81 -4.67 -7.27
CA ILE A 44 6.56 -5.38 -6.21
C ILE A 44 6.23 -6.87 -6.13
N GLY A 45 5.52 -7.42 -7.14
CA GLY A 45 5.23 -8.86 -7.25
C GLY A 45 3.96 -9.32 -6.52
N LEU A 46 3.22 -8.45 -5.86
CA LEU A 46 1.93 -8.77 -5.24
C LEU A 46 0.82 -8.76 -6.29
N ARG A 47 0.46 -9.94 -6.80
CA ARG A 47 -0.49 -10.09 -7.90
C ARG A 47 -1.74 -10.89 -7.49
N PRO A 48 -2.94 -10.49 -7.95
CA PRO A 48 -3.29 -9.30 -8.73
C PRO A 48 -3.18 -8.02 -7.88
N GLY A 49 -2.47 -6.99 -8.39
CA GLY A 49 -2.06 -5.83 -7.61
C GLY A 49 -3.22 -5.08 -6.95
N LYS A 50 -4.33 -4.84 -7.69
CA LYS A 50 -5.50 -4.13 -7.17
C LYS A 50 -6.18 -4.88 -6.01
N HIS A 51 -6.29 -6.21 -6.12
CA HIS A 51 -6.85 -7.05 -5.04
C HIS A 51 -5.93 -7.07 -3.81
N MET A 52 -4.62 -7.15 -4.02
CA MET A 52 -3.64 -7.11 -2.94
C MET A 52 -3.63 -5.74 -2.23
N ALA A 53 -3.72 -4.65 -2.99
CA ALA A 53 -3.83 -3.30 -2.44
C ALA A 53 -5.13 -3.09 -1.66
N ALA A 54 -6.26 -3.64 -2.17
CA ALA A 54 -7.54 -3.62 -1.47
C ALA A 54 -7.47 -4.41 -0.16
N ALA A 55 -6.93 -5.64 -0.20
CA ALA A 55 -6.76 -6.46 1.00
C ALA A 55 -5.88 -5.76 2.05
N ALA A 56 -4.74 -5.18 1.65
CA ALA A 56 -3.89 -4.40 2.54
C ALA A 56 -4.64 -3.18 3.11
N GLY A 57 -5.35 -2.43 2.27
CA GLY A 57 -6.14 -1.27 2.70
C GLY A 57 -7.24 -1.63 3.69
N ILE A 58 -8.00 -2.71 3.45
CA ILE A 58 -9.03 -3.22 4.37
C ILE A 58 -8.39 -3.66 5.70
N THR A 59 -7.27 -4.38 5.64
CA THR A 59 -6.57 -4.87 6.83
C THR A 59 -6.03 -3.72 7.66
N GLU A 60 -5.44 -2.71 7.06
CA GLU A 60 -4.91 -1.53 7.75
C GLU A 60 -6.03 -0.64 8.30
N LEU A 61 -7.07 -0.38 7.51
CA LEU A 61 -8.21 0.43 7.95
C LEU A 61 -8.97 -0.24 9.09
N GLY A 62 -9.37 -1.51 8.88
CA GLY A 62 -10.13 -2.27 9.87
C GLY A 62 -9.30 -2.61 11.09
N GLY A 63 -8.09 -3.12 10.91
CA GLY A 63 -7.16 -3.43 12.01
C GLY A 63 -6.79 -2.20 12.82
N GLY A 64 -6.54 -1.08 12.15
CA GLY A 64 -6.27 0.22 12.78
C GLY A 64 -7.45 0.69 13.62
N PHE A 65 -8.65 0.68 13.04
CA PHE A 65 -9.88 1.07 13.75
C PHE A 65 -10.16 0.19 14.99
N LEU A 66 -10.11 -1.14 14.82
CA LEU A 66 -10.31 -2.08 15.93
C LEU A 66 -9.27 -1.88 17.03
N THR A 67 -8.02 -1.62 16.68
CA THR A 67 -6.94 -1.34 17.64
C THR A 67 -7.18 -0.03 18.37
N ALA A 68 -7.49 1.06 17.68
CA ALA A 68 -7.74 2.36 18.28
C ALA A 68 -8.92 2.28 19.26
N ALA A 69 -10.03 1.70 18.85
CA ALA A 69 -11.24 1.55 19.64
C ALA A 69 -11.12 0.50 20.77
N GLY A 70 -10.20 -0.46 20.65
CA GLY A 70 -10.10 -1.60 21.57
C GLY A 70 -11.29 -2.54 21.49
N ILE A 71 -11.79 -2.75 20.28
CA ILE A 71 -12.91 -3.66 19.99
C ILE A 71 -12.35 -4.99 19.48
N ALA A 72 -12.97 -6.09 19.88
CA ALA A 72 -12.64 -7.44 19.43
C ALA A 72 -11.14 -7.79 19.58
N ASP A 73 -10.49 -7.25 20.61
CA ASP A 73 -9.08 -7.54 20.88
C ASP A 73 -8.85 -9.06 21.03
N PRO A 74 -7.77 -9.62 20.43
CA PRO A 74 -6.64 -8.98 19.75
C PRO A 74 -6.76 -8.89 18.21
N ALA A 75 -7.96 -8.97 17.62
CA ALA A 75 -8.13 -9.02 16.15
C ALA A 75 -7.49 -7.83 15.43
N GLY A 76 -7.64 -6.60 15.96
CA GLY A 76 -7.03 -5.40 15.39
C GLY A 76 -5.50 -5.48 15.34
N PRO A 77 -4.81 -5.67 16.48
CA PRO A 77 -3.37 -5.86 16.52
C PRO A 77 -2.88 -7.02 15.65
N LEU A 78 -3.57 -8.15 15.60
CA LEU A 78 -3.20 -9.29 14.76
C LEU A 78 -3.30 -8.96 13.25
N ALA A 79 -4.33 -8.23 12.84
CA ALA A 79 -4.47 -7.76 11.47
C ALA A 79 -3.30 -6.83 11.09
N ILE A 80 -2.93 -5.90 11.97
CA ILE A 80 -1.77 -5.02 11.78
C ILE A 80 -0.49 -5.86 11.67
N MET A 81 -0.28 -6.84 12.54
CA MET A 81 0.89 -7.71 12.49
C MET A 81 1.02 -8.40 11.13
N GLY A 82 -0.07 -8.96 10.60
CA GLY A 82 -0.09 -9.59 9.29
C GLY A 82 0.30 -8.63 8.17
N ALA A 83 -0.33 -7.45 8.13
CA ALA A 83 -0.03 -6.42 7.13
C ALA A 83 1.43 -5.94 7.22
N MET A 84 1.95 -5.71 8.42
CA MET A 84 3.31 -5.21 8.64
C MET A 84 4.37 -6.26 8.35
N THR A 85 4.10 -7.55 8.56
CA THR A 85 4.99 -8.64 8.15
C THR A 85 5.17 -8.66 6.62
N VAL A 86 4.08 -8.55 5.88
CA VAL A 86 4.12 -8.46 4.42
C VAL A 86 4.84 -7.19 3.98
N ALA A 87 4.52 -6.04 4.58
CA ALA A 87 5.17 -4.77 4.28
C ALA A 87 6.68 -4.81 4.54
N ALA A 88 7.14 -5.31 5.69
CA ALA A 88 8.56 -5.46 5.99
C ALA A 88 9.28 -6.32 4.94
N THR A 89 8.63 -7.41 4.48
CA THR A 89 9.18 -8.28 3.44
C THR A 89 9.30 -7.56 2.09
N THR A 90 8.32 -6.73 1.71
CA THR A 90 8.39 -5.96 0.46
C THR A 90 9.48 -4.90 0.47
N HIS A 91 9.78 -4.34 1.63
CA HIS A 91 10.78 -3.29 1.80
C HIS A 91 12.20 -3.80 2.08
N ARG A 92 12.39 -5.13 2.28
CA ARG A 92 13.67 -5.70 2.72
C ARG A 92 14.87 -5.32 1.83
N ALA A 93 14.67 -5.28 0.52
CA ALA A 93 15.74 -4.99 -0.45
C ALA A 93 16.24 -3.53 -0.36
N LYS A 94 15.48 -2.63 0.25
CA LYS A 94 15.84 -1.22 0.43
C LYS A 94 16.63 -0.96 1.74
N GLY A 95 16.86 -2.02 2.52
CA GLY A 95 17.55 -1.94 3.81
C GLY A 95 16.65 -1.46 4.95
N PRO A 96 17.23 -1.19 6.14
CA PRO A 96 16.43 -0.88 7.33
C PRO A 96 15.82 0.52 7.30
N LEU A 97 16.53 1.52 6.80
CA LEU A 97 16.19 2.93 7.01
C LEU A 97 14.98 3.39 6.20
N ASN A 98 13.99 3.97 6.86
CA ASN A 98 12.78 4.53 6.24
C ASN A 98 13.09 5.64 5.22
N ALA A 99 14.13 6.45 5.45
CA ALA A 99 14.57 7.49 4.51
C ALA A 99 14.92 6.94 3.11
N ARG A 100 15.24 5.64 3.01
CA ARG A 100 15.48 4.91 1.75
C ARG A 100 14.27 4.06 1.33
N GLY A 101 13.14 4.21 2.01
CA GLY A 101 11.96 3.37 1.82
C GLY A 101 12.10 1.96 2.39
N GLY A 102 12.96 1.77 3.40
CA GLY A 102 13.24 0.50 4.06
C GLY A 102 12.15 0.03 5.02
N PHE A 103 12.47 -1.02 5.77
CA PHE A 103 11.49 -1.74 6.59
C PHE A 103 11.34 -1.24 8.04
N GLU A 104 11.99 -0.15 8.44
CA GLU A 104 11.97 0.42 9.78
C GLU A 104 10.55 0.63 10.32
N LEU A 105 9.71 1.35 9.56
CA LEU A 105 8.33 1.61 9.99
C LEU A 105 7.46 0.34 10.05
N PRO A 106 7.45 -0.54 9.04
CA PRO A 106 6.77 -1.82 9.17
C PRO A 106 7.22 -2.64 10.37
N LEU A 107 8.51 -2.69 10.66
CA LEU A 107 9.05 -3.44 11.80
C LEU A 107 8.64 -2.83 13.14
N THR A 108 8.70 -1.52 13.27
CA THR A 108 8.27 -0.79 14.49
C THR A 108 6.78 -1.02 14.75
N ASN A 109 5.96 -0.93 13.70
CA ASN A 109 4.51 -1.17 13.81
C ASN A 109 4.19 -2.62 14.15
N LEU A 110 4.93 -3.58 13.57
CA LEU A 110 4.83 -5.01 13.90
C LEU A 110 5.12 -5.24 15.38
N ALA A 111 6.23 -4.71 15.91
CA ALA A 111 6.60 -4.84 17.31
C ALA A 111 5.56 -4.21 18.25
N THR A 112 5.06 -3.02 17.89
CA THR A 112 4.01 -2.35 18.66
C THR A 112 2.71 -3.13 18.66
N ALA A 113 2.27 -3.63 17.51
CA ALA A 113 1.07 -4.46 17.41
C ALA A 113 1.21 -5.78 18.18
N ALA A 114 2.38 -6.43 18.12
CA ALA A 114 2.66 -7.63 18.91
C ALA A 114 2.57 -7.34 20.42
N THR A 115 3.13 -6.23 20.86
CA THR A 115 3.03 -5.79 22.26
C THR A 115 1.57 -5.57 22.68
N LEU A 116 0.78 -4.87 21.86
CA LEU A 116 -0.65 -4.64 22.12
C LEU A 116 -1.44 -5.95 22.17
N ALA A 117 -1.19 -6.87 21.23
CA ALA A 117 -1.83 -8.18 21.21
C ALA A 117 -1.52 -9.01 22.49
N ALA A 118 -0.28 -8.94 22.98
CA ALA A 118 0.16 -9.68 24.17
C ALA A 118 -0.37 -9.08 25.48
N ILE A 119 -0.44 -7.75 25.59
CA ILE A 119 -0.83 -7.05 26.83
C ILE A 119 -2.35 -6.88 26.93
N GLY A 120 -3.04 -6.84 25.79
CA GLY A 120 -4.46 -6.56 25.68
C GLY A 120 -4.81 -5.07 25.66
N PRO A 121 -6.12 -4.74 25.52
CA PRO A 121 -6.58 -3.38 25.21
C PRO A 121 -6.57 -2.42 26.40
N GLY A 122 -6.38 -2.89 27.62
CA GLY A 122 -6.53 -2.09 28.84
C GLY A 122 -8.00 -1.80 29.20
N LYS A 123 -8.20 -0.92 30.18
CA LYS A 123 -9.54 -0.57 30.67
C LYS A 123 -10.32 0.36 29.73
N PHE A 124 -9.64 1.25 29.03
CA PHE A 124 -10.24 2.22 28.12
C PHE A 124 -10.50 1.60 26.74
N ARG A 125 -11.56 0.82 26.62
CA ARG A 125 -12.00 0.12 25.40
C ARG A 125 -13.50 0.28 25.21
N ILE A 126 -13.95 0.26 23.94
CA ILE A 126 -15.37 0.47 23.62
C ILE A 126 -16.14 -0.84 23.65
N GLY A 127 -15.51 -1.99 23.33
CA GLY A 127 -16.18 -3.28 23.20
C GLY A 127 -15.47 -4.43 23.90
N PRO A 128 -16.06 -5.63 23.87
CA PRO A 128 -15.48 -6.83 24.44
C PRO A 128 -14.26 -7.30 23.61
N SER A 129 -13.37 -8.04 24.28
CA SER A 129 -12.32 -8.83 23.61
C SER A 129 -12.93 -10.09 23.00
N LEU A 130 -12.26 -10.65 21.99
CA LEU A 130 -12.65 -11.92 21.41
C LEU A 130 -12.60 -13.05 22.46
N PRO A 131 -13.54 -14.01 22.41
CA PRO A 131 -13.41 -15.25 23.12
C PRO A 131 -12.10 -15.97 22.78
N ARG A 132 -11.46 -16.60 23.77
CA ARG A 132 -10.15 -17.26 23.59
C ARG A 132 -10.06 -18.16 22.34
N PRO A 133 -11.04 -19.04 22.03
CA PRO A 133 -10.93 -19.91 20.86
C PRO A 133 -10.91 -19.10 19.54
N LEU A 134 -11.68 -18.02 19.45
CA LEU A 134 -11.69 -17.13 18.28
C LEU A 134 -10.39 -16.32 18.18
N ALA A 135 -9.85 -15.84 19.30
CA ALA A 135 -8.56 -15.16 19.32
C ALA A 135 -7.44 -16.11 18.86
N LEU A 136 -7.42 -17.35 19.31
CA LEU A 136 -6.46 -18.36 18.87
C LEU A 136 -6.62 -18.67 17.38
N ALA A 137 -7.85 -18.89 16.91
CA ALA A 137 -8.12 -19.13 15.48
C ALA A 137 -7.67 -17.96 14.61
N ALA A 138 -7.93 -16.72 15.03
CA ALA A 138 -7.47 -15.51 14.32
C ALA A 138 -5.93 -15.40 14.29
N THR A 139 -5.27 -15.75 15.40
CA THR A 139 -3.79 -15.74 15.48
C THR A 139 -3.18 -16.77 14.55
N VAL A 140 -3.65 -18.02 14.62
CA VAL A 140 -3.12 -19.11 13.79
C VAL A 140 -3.46 -18.89 12.32
N GLY A 141 -4.73 -18.60 12.01
CA GLY A 141 -5.18 -18.38 10.63
C GLY A 141 -4.51 -17.15 9.97
N GLY A 142 -4.45 -16.04 10.69
CA GLY A 142 -3.77 -14.82 10.22
C GLY A 142 -2.27 -15.03 10.06
N GLY A 143 -1.63 -15.74 10.98
CA GLY A 143 -0.19 -16.08 10.89
C GLY A 143 0.11 -16.97 9.69
N LEU A 144 -0.69 -18.02 9.45
CA LEU A 144 -0.53 -18.90 8.28
C LEU A 144 -0.75 -18.16 6.97
N LEU A 145 -1.75 -17.27 6.90
CA LEU A 145 -2.01 -16.45 5.73
C LEU A 145 -0.83 -15.52 5.43
N ALA A 146 -0.33 -14.82 6.44
CA ALA A 146 0.83 -13.93 6.29
C ALA A 146 2.08 -14.70 5.87
N ALA A 147 2.36 -15.85 6.50
CA ALA A 147 3.49 -16.72 6.15
C ALA A 147 3.38 -17.26 4.71
N GLY A 148 2.19 -17.68 4.27
CA GLY A 148 1.95 -18.14 2.91
C GLY A 148 2.17 -17.03 1.88
N LEU A 149 1.72 -15.82 2.17
CA LEU A 149 1.93 -14.68 1.29
C LEU A 149 3.41 -14.28 1.20
N VAL A 150 4.12 -14.27 2.34
CA VAL A 150 5.57 -14.03 2.40
C VAL A 150 6.33 -15.10 1.62
N ALA A 151 6.02 -16.39 1.84
CA ALA A 151 6.64 -17.49 1.09
C ALA A 151 6.46 -17.31 -0.42
N ARG A 152 5.24 -17.00 -0.86
CA ARG A 152 4.94 -16.70 -2.28
C ARG A 152 5.76 -15.53 -2.82
N MET A 153 5.95 -14.48 -2.03
CA MET A 153 6.78 -13.33 -2.43
C MET A 153 8.27 -13.68 -2.55
N LEU A 154 8.77 -14.55 -1.67
CA LEU A 154 10.16 -14.97 -1.67
C LEU A 154 10.48 -15.93 -2.81
N THR A 155 9.50 -16.71 -3.27
CA THR A 155 9.64 -17.70 -4.35
C THR A 155 9.25 -17.15 -5.72
N ALA A 156 8.54 -15.99 -5.78
CA ALA A 156 8.18 -15.38 -7.06
C ALA A 156 9.43 -14.90 -7.80
N ALA A 157 9.54 -15.26 -9.09
CA ALA A 157 10.60 -14.76 -9.95
C ALA A 157 10.59 -13.21 -9.98
N PRO A 158 11.77 -12.57 -10.05
CA PRO A 158 11.84 -11.11 -10.21
C PRO A 158 11.02 -10.68 -11.44
N VAL A 159 10.22 -9.66 -11.27
CA VAL A 159 9.52 -9.04 -12.42
C VAL A 159 10.58 -8.37 -13.27
N ALA A 160 10.76 -8.83 -14.52
CA ALA A 160 11.63 -8.15 -15.46
C ALA A 160 11.23 -6.65 -15.52
N PRO A 161 12.19 -5.72 -15.52
CA PRO A 161 11.87 -4.31 -15.70
C PRO A 161 11.06 -4.17 -17.00
N ALA A 162 9.99 -3.38 -16.95
CA ALA A 162 9.24 -3.08 -18.17
C ALA A 162 10.23 -2.57 -19.21
N SER A 163 10.23 -3.19 -20.39
CA SER A 163 11.04 -2.70 -21.52
C SER A 163 10.76 -1.20 -21.70
N PRO A 164 11.77 -0.36 -21.85
CA PRO A 164 11.52 1.05 -22.12
C PRO A 164 10.56 1.13 -23.31
N ALA A 165 9.49 1.91 -23.17
CA ALA A 165 8.57 2.13 -24.27
C ALA A 165 9.40 2.56 -25.49
N SER A 166 9.24 1.87 -26.61
CA SER A 166 9.86 2.27 -27.87
C SER A 166 9.61 3.77 -28.09
N PRO A 167 10.63 4.56 -28.44
CA PRO A 167 10.40 5.98 -28.71
C PRO A 167 9.24 6.08 -29.70
N ALA A 168 8.25 6.89 -29.36
CA ALA A 168 7.15 7.18 -30.26
C ALA A 168 7.78 7.64 -31.60
N GLU A 169 7.47 6.93 -32.66
CA GLU A 169 7.86 7.30 -34.01
C GLU A 169 7.42 8.77 -34.26
N PRO A 170 8.31 9.67 -34.64
CA PRO A 170 7.90 11.05 -34.87
C PRO A 170 6.83 11.04 -35.95
N ALA A 171 5.67 11.59 -35.64
CA ALA A 171 4.59 11.83 -36.61
C ALA A 171 5.08 12.81 -37.70
N ASN A 172 5.77 12.26 -38.70
CA ASN A 172 6.21 12.99 -39.88
C ASN A 172 5.30 12.63 -41.05
N SER A 173 4.09 13.17 -41.02
CA SER A 173 3.19 13.14 -42.18
C SER A 173 2.26 14.34 -42.22
N ILE A 174 2.83 15.57 -42.11
CA ILE A 174 2.16 16.77 -42.58
C ILE A 174 3.21 17.60 -43.32
N GLY A 175 3.22 17.51 -44.63
CA GLY A 175 4.13 18.36 -45.41
C GLY A 175 4.47 17.92 -46.83
N GLN A 176 3.55 17.26 -47.53
CA GLN A 176 3.67 17.07 -48.97
C GLN A 176 2.30 17.22 -49.67
N ALA A 177 1.76 18.40 -49.62
CA ALA A 177 0.69 18.79 -50.56
C ALA A 177 0.57 20.33 -50.55
N GLU A 178 1.54 21.02 -51.13
CA GLU A 178 1.34 22.39 -51.65
C GLU A 178 2.58 22.82 -52.42
N SER A 179 2.75 22.28 -53.62
CA SER A 179 3.57 22.89 -54.65
C SER A 179 3.02 22.56 -56.05
N ALA A 180 1.81 23.04 -56.33
CA ALA A 180 1.33 23.10 -57.69
C ALA A 180 0.41 24.33 -57.83
N GLY A 181 0.90 25.42 -58.41
CA GLY A 181 0.04 26.55 -58.74
C GLY A 181 0.67 27.92 -58.56
N GLN A 182 1.76 28.22 -59.28
CA GLN A 182 2.04 29.64 -59.60
C GLN A 182 1.76 29.88 -61.08
N PRO A 183 0.86 30.79 -61.44
CA PRO A 183 0.81 31.36 -62.77
C PRO A 183 1.81 32.50 -62.90
N SER A 184 2.66 32.37 -63.89
CA SER A 184 3.51 33.40 -64.45
C SER A 184 2.68 34.59 -64.90
N THR A 185 3.01 35.79 -64.43
CA THR A 185 2.62 37.06 -65.13
C THR A 185 3.85 37.85 -65.35
N GLN A 186 4.03 38.04 -66.65
CA GLN A 186 5.05 38.80 -67.33
C GLN A 186 4.94 40.35 -67.16
N ALA A 187 6.08 40.95 -67.12
CA ALA A 187 6.49 42.19 -67.77
C ALA A 187 5.63 43.44 -67.67
N ALA A 188 6.28 44.52 -67.23
CA ALA A 188 6.45 45.70 -68.06
C ALA A 188 7.30 46.76 -67.34
N THR A 189 8.51 47.04 -67.83
CA THR A 189 9.15 48.34 -67.84
C THR A 189 8.49 49.18 -68.97
N PRO A 190 8.37 50.52 -68.95
CA PRO A 190 9.47 51.42 -68.87
C PRO A 190 9.19 52.84 -68.28
N ARG A 191 10.17 53.57 -67.95
CA ARG A 191 10.77 54.91 -68.15
C ARG A 191 11.20 55.55 -66.87
#